data_e61731f284b87c5d425526392223ef0f
#
_entry.id   e61731f284b87c5d425526392223ef0f
#
_cell.length_a   1.000
_cell.length_b   1.000
_cell.length_c   1.000
_cell.angle_alpha   90.00
_cell.angle_beta   90.00
_cell.angle_gamma   90.00
#
_symmetry.space_group_name_H-M   'P 1'
#
loop_
_entity.id
_entity.type
_entity.pdbx_description
1 polymer ?
#
loop_
_entity_poly.entity_id
_entity_poly.type
_entity_poly.pdbx_seq_one_letter_code
_entity_poly.pdbx_strand_id
1 'polypeptide(L)'
;MILLFSHMLTAAEDNAETVQSDASVLRQNGEPDGYLTLPVGDASIDAAFIPDRLGKSYGKVLILHDSNAGIDSPGLVNTLRQGLPEAGWTTMTVALTYPAQANIHLSANAASAAQPTIAASEAAASLPDETQTSQDTTEEQNLLSPPDNAARISAALAYLNARQPGTTVVVAIGEAASLTDALAGQLGEKRGLIWIRPDLELTELPAIMPILDIAPTVPGRTNREAVARRVFMKQQQVTTYDQRQITGADYRFYGFEPSVLSYVRGWLTKQFVTEEKS
;
A
#
# COMPACT_ATOMS: atom_id res chain seq x y z
N MET A 1 -38.59 42.50 -41.21
CA MET A 1 -38.56 42.48 -39.74
C MET A 1 -38.84 41.06 -39.31
N ILE A 2 -37.76 40.27 -39.12
CA ILE A 2 -37.82 38.82 -38.85
C ILE A 2 -37.31 38.64 -37.42
N LEU A 3 -38.20 38.19 -36.53
CA LEU A 3 -37.89 37.84 -35.16
C LEU A 3 -37.40 36.41 -35.10
N LEU A 4 -36.12 36.22 -34.74
CA LEU A 4 -35.51 34.92 -34.41
C LEU A 4 -35.74 34.64 -32.91
N PHE A 5 -36.51 33.60 -32.62
CA PHE A 5 -36.61 33.00 -31.29
C PHE A 5 -35.45 32.02 -31.07
N SER A 6 -34.52 32.39 -30.18
CA SER A 6 -33.52 31.48 -29.66
C SER A 6 -34.14 30.62 -28.57
N HIS A 7 -34.19 29.32 -28.79
CA HIS A 7 -34.49 28.33 -27.74
C HIS A 7 -33.22 28.07 -26.95
N MET A 8 -33.19 28.46 -25.70
CA MET A 8 -32.18 28.00 -24.74
C MET A 8 -32.51 26.54 -24.36
N LEU A 9 -31.63 25.64 -24.76
CA LEU A 9 -31.57 24.27 -24.29
C LEU A 9 -30.80 24.29 -22.98
N THR A 10 -31.47 24.15 -21.84
CA THR A 10 -30.82 23.86 -20.55
C THR A 10 -30.40 22.40 -20.55
N ALA A 11 -29.10 22.16 -20.68
CA ALA A 11 -28.52 20.87 -20.41
C ALA A 11 -28.57 20.63 -18.89
N ALA A 12 -29.25 19.58 -18.47
CA ALA A 12 -29.13 19.03 -17.13
C ALA A 12 -27.73 18.47 -17.00
N GLU A 13 -26.89 19.07 -16.14
CA GLU A 13 -25.61 18.48 -15.73
C GLU A 13 -25.92 17.27 -14.88
N ASP A 14 -25.68 16.12 -15.46
CA ASP A 14 -25.66 14.82 -14.79
C ASP A 14 -24.45 14.82 -13.83
N ASN A 15 -24.71 15.01 -12.54
CA ASN A 15 -23.71 14.85 -11.48
C ASN A 15 -23.41 13.35 -11.29
N ALA A 16 -22.75 12.74 -12.26
CA ALA A 16 -22.03 11.52 -12.02
C ALA A 16 -20.82 11.87 -11.15
N GLU A 17 -20.87 11.54 -9.87
CA GLU A 17 -19.68 11.49 -9.00
C GLU A 17 -18.68 10.54 -9.66
N THR A 18 -17.81 11.09 -10.48
CA THR A 18 -16.64 10.38 -11.00
C THR A 18 -15.77 10.06 -9.79
N VAL A 19 -15.74 8.78 -9.42
CA VAL A 19 -14.75 8.23 -8.52
C VAL A 19 -13.40 8.58 -9.16
N GLN A 20 -12.75 9.62 -8.62
CA GLN A 20 -11.43 10.02 -9.08
C GLN A 20 -10.48 8.87 -8.77
N SER A 21 -9.91 8.26 -9.80
CA SER A 21 -8.85 7.27 -9.61
C SER A 21 -7.66 7.95 -8.93
N ASP A 22 -6.89 7.20 -8.13
CA ASP A 22 -5.67 7.69 -7.49
C ASP A 22 -4.73 8.38 -8.49
N ALA A 23 -4.70 7.91 -9.72
CA ALA A 23 -3.98 8.52 -10.83
C ALA A 23 -4.44 9.94 -11.16
N SER A 24 -5.74 10.26 -11.04
CA SER A 24 -6.25 11.61 -11.30
C SER A 24 -5.90 12.57 -10.16
N VAL A 25 -5.88 12.09 -8.93
CA VAL A 25 -5.46 12.86 -7.75
C VAL A 25 -3.96 13.15 -7.80
N LEU A 26 -3.13 12.18 -8.20
CA LEU A 26 -1.70 12.36 -8.38
C LEU A 26 -1.38 13.40 -9.44
N ARG A 27 -2.12 13.43 -10.56
CA ARG A 27 -1.94 14.43 -11.62
C ARG A 27 -2.31 15.85 -11.19
N GLN A 28 -3.27 16.00 -10.28
CA GLN A 28 -3.63 17.32 -9.74
C GLN A 28 -2.55 17.89 -8.81
N ASN A 29 -1.79 17.02 -8.12
CA ASN A 29 -0.72 17.42 -7.19
C ASN A 29 0.68 17.46 -7.83
N GLY A 30 0.77 17.24 -9.15
CA GLY A 30 2.02 17.02 -9.86
C GLY A 30 2.43 15.54 -9.85
N GLU A 31 2.97 15.07 -10.97
CA GLU A 31 3.44 13.69 -11.05
C GLU A 31 4.64 13.48 -10.12
N PRO A 32 4.69 12.37 -9.36
CA PRO A 32 5.86 12.03 -8.57
C PRO A 32 7.11 11.89 -9.44
N ASP A 33 8.27 12.23 -8.90
CA ASP A 33 9.55 12.00 -9.57
C ASP A 33 9.67 10.52 -9.98
N GLY A 34 9.91 10.28 -11.28
CA GLY A 34 9.99 8.93 -11.83
C GLY A 34 8.65 8.19 -11.99
N TYR A 35 7.53 8.91 -12.00
CA TYR A 35 6.22 8.31 -12.27
C TYR A 35 6.19 7.56 -13.60
N LEU A 36 5.54 6.42 -13.59
CA LEU A 36 5.28 5.60 -14.78
C LEU A 36 4.06 4.69 -14.55
N THR A 37 3.52 4.17 -15.63
CA THR A 37 2.48 3.14 -15.58
C THR A 37 3.05 1.80 -16.02
N LEU A 38 2.63 0.73 -15.33
CA LEU A 38 3.00 -0.65 -15.67
C LEU A 38 1.80 -1.40 -16.23
N PRO A 39 1.95 -2.11 -17.34
CA PRO A 39 0.89 -2.98 -17.84
C PRO A 39 0.78 -4.24 -16.95
N VAL A 40 -0.44 -4.60 -16.57
CA VAL A 40 -0.77 -5.83 -15.83
C VAL A 40 -2.02 -6.45 -16.46
N GLY A 41 -1.84 -7.45 -17.31
CA GLY A 41 -2.92 -7.95 -18.17
C GLY A 41 -3.45 -6.84 -19.07
N ASP A 42 -4.76 -6.63 -19.04
CA ASP A 42 -5.43 -5.57 -19.82
C ASP A 42 -5.50 -4.23 -19.06
N ALA A 43 -5.00 -4.17 -17.83
CA ALA A 43 -5.00 -2.98 -16.99
C ALA A 43 -3.62 -2.30 -16.95
N SER A 44 -3.61 -1.03 -16.52
CA SER A 44 -2.39 -0.29 -16.19
C SER A 44 -2.41 0.11 -14.73
N ILE A 45 -1.28 0.01 -14.06
CA ILE A 45 -1.13 0.38 -12.66
C ILE A 45 -0.07 1.46 -12.49
N ASP A 46 -0.26 2.31 -11.49
CA ASP A 46 0.67 3.39 -11.18
C ASP A 46 1.91 2.87 -10.46
N ALA A 47 3.05 3.41 -10.80
CA ALA A 47 4.32 3.12 -10.16
C ALA A 47 5.23 4.36 -10.20
N ALA A 48 6.28 4.35 -9.40
CA ALA A 48 7.33 5.37 -9.49
C ALA A 48 8.71 4.70 -9.36
N PHE A 49 9.61 5.04 -10.28
CA PHE A 49 10.94 4.45 -10.39
C PHE A 49 12.00 5.54 -10.35
N ILE A 50 12.99 5.39 -9.48
CA ILE A 50 14.14 6.29 -9.39
C ILE A 50 15.42 5.44 -9.52
N PRO A 51 16.23 5.67 -10.55
CA PRO A 51 17.53 5.01 -10.69
C PRO A 51 18.47 5.45 -9.57
N ASP A 52 19.53 4.68 -9.35
CA ASP A 52 20.59 5.11 -8.44
C ASP A 52 21.19 6.45 -8.88
N ARG A 53 21.54 7.29 -7.90
CA ARG A 53 22.14 8.61 -8.10
C ARG A 53 23.60 8.67 -7.70
N LEU A 54 24.12 7.57 -7.15
CA LEU A 54 25.52 7.49 -6.75
C LEU A 54 26.47 7.25 -7.95
N GLY A 55 25.91 6.85 -9.11
CA GLY A 55 26.72 6.44 -10.28
C GLY A 55 27.35 5.05 -10.14
N LYS A 56 27.09 4.35 -9.03
CA LYS A 56 27.43 2.95 -8.78
C LYS A 56 26.23 2.26 -8.16
N SER A 57 25.57 1.41 -8.92
CA SER A 57 24.43 0.67 -8.40
C SER A 57 24.86 -0.56 -7.62
N TYR A 58 24.31 -0.72 -6.42
CA TYR A 58 24.47 -1.92 -5.58
C TYR A 58 23.32 -2.90 -5.72
N GLY A 59 22.21 -2.47 -6.30
CA GLY A 59 21.03 -3.27 -6.49
C GLY A 59 19.76 -2.43 -6.54
N LYS A 60 18.64 -3.07 -6.29
CA LYS A 60 17.31 -2.48 -6.39
C LYS A 60 16.48 -2.75 -5.15
N VAL A 61 15.60 -1.80 -4.84
CA VAL A 61 14.68 -1.84 -3.69
C VAL A 61 13.27 -1.63 -4.20
N LEU A 62 12.41 -2.61 -3.98
CA LEU A 62 10.97 -2.49 -4.17
C LEU A 62 10.33 -2.09 -2.84
N ILE A 63 9.62 -0.96 -2.81
CA ILE A 63 8.95 -0.43 -1.63
C ILE A 63 7.45 -0.70 -1.75
N LEU A 64 6.91 -1.47 -0.83
CA LEU A 64 5.50 -1.81 -0.70
C LEU A 64 4.89 -0.98 0.43
N HIS A 65 3.96 -0.10 0.07
CA HIS A 65 3.28 0.78 1.03
C HIS A 65 2.11 0.08 1.72
N ASP A 66 1.62 0.61 2.83
CA ASP A 66 0.42 0.14 3.51
C ASP A 66 -0.87 0.75 2.94
N SER A 67 -2.01 0.39 3.54
CA SER A 67 -3.34 0.85 3.12
C SER A 67 -3.56 2.38 3.26
N ASN A 68 -2.74 3.05 4.07
CA ASN A 68 -2.86 4.49 4.33
C ASN A 68 -1.87 5.32 3.53
N ALA A 69 -1.17 4.72 2.59
CA ALA A 69 -0.15 5.37 1.78
C ALA A 69 -0.31 5.00 0.29
N GLY A 70 0.36 5.73 -0.57
CA GLY A 70 0.47 5.47 -2.00
C GLY A 70 1.92 5.50 -2.45
N ILE A 71 2.14 5.47 -3.76
CA ILE A 71 3.46 5.35 -4.39
C ILE A 71 4.45 6.48 -4.05
N ASP A 72 3.95 7.64 -3.64
CA ASP A 72 4.75 8.83 -3.28
C ASP A 72 4.22 9.53 -2.02
N SER A 73 3.57 8.79 -1.14
CA SER A 73 3.05 9.38 0.09
C SER A 73 4.15 10.04 0.91
N PRO A 74 3.91 11.26 1.44
CA PRO A 74 4.85 11.93 2.33
C PRO A 74 5.15 11.08 3.56
N GLY A 75 6.33 11.27 4.13
CA GLY A 75 6.83 10.47 5.24
C GLY A 75 7.71 9.32 4.77
N LEU A 76 7.49 8.09 5.28
CA LEU A 76 8.39 6.96 5.06
C LEU A 76 8.58 6.59 3.59
N VAL A 77 7.49 6.49 2.83
CA VAL A 77 7.54 6.07 1.42
C VAL A 77 8.43 7.02 0.63
N ASN A 78 8.13 8.31 0.68
CA ASN A 78 8.90 9.32 -0.05
C ASN A 78 10.35 9.41 0.46
N THR A 79 10.57 9.38 1.77
CA THR A 79 11.92 9.43 2.35
C THR A 79 12.79 8.27 1.88
N LEU A 80 12.26 7.04 1.86
CA LEU A 80 12.98 5.87 1.38
C LEU A 80 13.20 5.94 -0.14
N ARG A 81 12.15 6.28 -0.88
CA ARG A 81 12.18 6.35 -2.34
C ARG A 81 13.21 7.36 -2.85
N GLN A 82 13.28 8.54 -2.23
CA GLN A 82 14.24 9.59 -2.61
C GLN A 82 15.63 9.35 -1.99
N GLY A 83 15.68 8.81 -0.78
CA GLY A 83 16.92 8.70 -0.03
C GLY A 83 17.79 7.52 -0.43
N LEU A 84 17.24 6.37 -0.80
CA LEU A 84 18.05 5.18 -1.14
C LEU A 84 18.84 5.34 -2.47
N PRO A 85 18.32 6.05 -3.50
CA PRO A 85 19.11 6.32 -4.71
C PRO A 85 20.42 7.06 -4.45
N GLU A 86 20.45 7.96 -3.47
CA GLU A 86 21.68 8.67 -3.06
C GLU A 86 22.75 7.72 -2.46
N ALA A 87 22.32 6.53 -2.02
CA ALA A 87 23.19 5.49 -1.49
C ALA A 87 23.47 4.36 -2.51
N GLY A 88 23.14 4.56 -3.79
CA GLY A 88 23.43 3.59 -4.85
C GLY A 88 22.40 2.48 -5.01
N TRP A 89 21.16 2.67 -4.51
CA TRP A 89 20.09 1.69 -4.64
C TRP A 89 18.98 2.23 -5.53
N THR A 90 18.74 1.60 -6.67
CA THR A 90 17.58 1.89 -7.48
C THR A 90 16.30 1.62 -6.70
N THR A 91 15.33 2.52 -6.72
CA THR A 91 14.08 2.36 -5.98
C THR A 91 12.87 2.29 -6.89
N MET A 92 11.86 1.54 -6.48
CA MET A 92 10.56 1.50 -7.11
C MET A 92 9.46 1.35 -6.08
N THR A 93 8.38 2.08 -6.28
CA THR A 93 7.11 1.91 -5.59
C THR A 93 6.04 1.48 -6.60
N VAL A 94 5.06 0.72 -6.18
CA VAL A 94 3.93 0.28 -7.01
C VAL A 94 2.64 0.49 -6.23
N ALA A 95 1.58 0.95 -6.91
CA ALA A 95 0.29 1.14 -6.31
C ALA A 95 -0.32 -0.22 -5.91
N LEU A 96 -0.56 -0.39 -4.62
CA LEU A 96 -1.22 -1.55 -4.03
C LEU A 96 -2.67 -1.22 -3.72
N THR A 97 -3.51 -2.24 -3.72
CA THR A 97 -4.92 -2.12 -3.35
C THR A 97 -5.18 -2.87 -2.05
N TYR A 98 -5.91 -2.23 -1.15
CA TYR A 98 -6.29 -2.82 0.12
C TYR A 98 -7.81 -2.81 0.25
N PRO A 99 -8.40 -3.76 0.99
CA PRO A 99 -9.83 -3.73 1.28
C PRO A 99 -10.21 -2.37 1.89
N ALA A 100 -11.30 -1.78 1.41
CA ALA A 100 -11.81 -0.55 1.99
C ALA A 100 -12.08 -0.77 3.48
N GLN A 101 -11.41 -0.01 4.33
CA GLN A 101 -11.73 -0.02 5.74
C GLN A 101 -13.13 0.55 5.92
N ALA A 102 -14.02 -0.18 6.58
CA ALA A 102 -15.37 0.29 6.85
C ALA A 102 -15.28 1.58 7.69
N ASN A 103 -15.53 2.71 7.06
CA ASN A 103 -15.65 3.98 7.76
C ASN A 103 -16.95 3.92 8.58
N ILE A 104 -16.83 3.66 9.88
CA ILE A 104 -17.95 3.77 10.82
C ILE A 104 -18.21 5.28 10.99
N HIS A 105 -19.03 5.84 10.12
CA HIS A 105 -19.60 7.15 10.35
C HIS A 105 -20.61 7.01 11.51
N LEU A 106 -20.18 7.32 12.70
CA LEU A 106 -21.09 7.56 13.82
C LEU A 106 -21.91 8.81 13.47
N SER A 107 -23.06 8.60 12.86
CA SER A 107 -24.00 9.67 12.60
C SER A 107 -24.46 10.21 13.96
N ALA A 108 -24.04 11.42 14.31
CA ALA A 108 -24.38 12.08 15.56
C ALA A 108 -25.89 12.29 15.76
N ASN A 109 -26.71 11.93 14.76
CA ASN A 109 -28.17 12.08 14.80
C ASN A 109 -28.93 10.88 15.38
N ALA A 110 -28.27 9.79 15.79
CA ALA A 110 -28.97 8.63 16.38
C ALA A 110 -29.37 8.84 17.86
N ALA A 111 -28.96 9.92 18.50
CA ALA A 111 -29.21 10.15 19.92
C ALA A 111 -30.48 10.96 20.23
N SER A 112 -31.27 11.39 19.22
CA SER A 112 -32.45 12.24 19.45
C SER A 112 -33.81 11.60 19.17
N ALA A 113 -33.89 10.28 18.97
CA ALA A 113 -35.14 9.59 18.67
C ALA A 113 -35.42 8.42 19.62
N ALA A 114 -35.36 8.68 20.92
CA ALA A 114 -35.88 7.75 21.92
C ALA A 114 -36.78 8.48 22.91
N GLN A 115 -37.97 8.89 22.45
CA GLN A 115 -39.09 9.08 23.36
C GLN A 115 -40.06 7.89 23.22
N PRO A 116 -40.41 7.20 24.28
CA PRO A 116 -41.38 6.14 24.21
C PRO A 116 -42.81 6.71 24.22
N THR A 117 -43.51 6.59 23.11
CA THR A 117 -44.93 6.83 23.09
C THR A 117 -45.66 5.47 23.20
N ILE A 118 -46.30 5.24 24.34
CA ILE A 118 -47.24 4.14 24.58
C ILE A 118 -48.57 4.56 23.98
N ALA A 119 -49.16 3.74 23.11
CA ALA A 119 -50.61 3.50 22.93
C ALA A 119 -50.80 2.60 21.72
N ALA A 120 -51.13 1.37 21.95
CA ALA A 120 -52.44 0.74 21.86
C ALA A 120 -53.05 0.59 20.46
N SER A 121 -53.21 -0.68 20.08
CA SER A 121 -54.42 -1.30 19.54
C SER A 121 -54.78 -1.25 18.07
N GLU A 122 -54.77 -2.47 17.53
CA GLU A 122 -55.81 -3.15 16.71
C GLU A 122 -55.92 -2.92 15.18
N ALA A 123 -55.96 -4.06 14.58
CA ALA A 123 -56.83 -4.55 13.50
C ALA A 123 -56.35 -4.48 12.05
N ALA A 124 -55.97 -5.63 11.60
CA ALA A 124 -56.52 -6.39 10.44
C ALA A 124 -56.56 -5.77 9.02
N ALA A 125 -56.07 -6.58 8.13
CA ALA A 125 -56.64 -6.98 6.84
C ALA A 125 -56.00 -6.46 5.54
N SER A 126 -55.62 -7.48 4.80
CA SER A 126 -55.74 -7.59 3.33
C SER A 126 -54.61 -7.12 2.44
N LEU A 127 -53.93 -8.16 1.85
CA LEU A 127 -53.22 -8.16 0.59
C LEU A 127 -54.10 -7.68 -0.60
N PRO A 128 -53.55 -7.17 -1.67
CA PRO A 128 -53.24 -8.06 -2.78
C PRO A 128 -51.84 -7.84 -3.41
N ASP A 129 -51.31 -8.94 -3.76
CA ASP A 129 -50.47 -9.36 -4.88
C ASP A 129 -50.48 -8.41 -6.08
N GLU A 130 -49.31 -7.81 -6.39
CA GLU A 130 -48.98 -7.38 -7.73
C GLU A 130 -47.55 -7.77 -8.07
N THR A 131 -47.47 -8.86 -8.78
CA THR A 131 -46.29 -9.34 -9.50
C THR A 131 -45.82 -8.28 -10.51
N GLN A 132 -44.84 -7.47 -10.17
CA GLN A 132 -44.07 -6.73 -11.15
C GLN A 132 -42.84 -7.53 -11.52
N THR A 133 -42.95 -8.20 -12.67
CA THR A 133 -41.83 -8.77 -13.39
C THR A 133 -40.92 -7.65 -13.90
N SER A 134 -39.95 -7.26 -13.10
CA SER A 134 -38.82 -6.46 -13.59
C SER A 134 -37.93 -7.37 -14.41
N GLN A 135 -37.98 -7.21 -15.73
CA GLN A 135 -36.98 -7.75 -16.62
C GLN A 135 -35.65 -7.07 -16.27
N ASP A 136 -34.86 -7.80 -15.50
CA ASP A 136 -33.47 -7.48 -15.21
C ASP A 136 -32.66 -7.72 -16.49
N THR A 137 -32.52 -6.67 -17.30
CA THR A 137 -31.52 -6.66 -18.35
C THR A 137 -30.18 -6.48 -17.67
N THR A 138 -29.64 -7.56 -17.16
CA THR A 138 -28.25 -7.64 -16.71
C THR A 138 -27.37 -7.48 -17.95
N GLU A 139 -27.11 -6.26 -18.38
CA GLU A 139 -25.88 -5.97 -19.10
C GLU A 139 -24.75 -6.34 -18.15
N GLU A 140 -24.21 -7.52 -18.32
CA GLU A 140 -22.92 -7.91 -17.78
C GLU A 140 -21.89 -6.90 -18.31
N GLN A 141 -21.78 -5.77 -17.62
CA GLN A 141 -20.59 -4.96 -17.69
C GLN A 141 -19.49 -5.87 -17.13
N ASN A 142 -18.76 -6.49 -18.05
CA ASN A 142 -17.51 -7.19 -17.77
C ASN A 142 -16.49 -6.15 -17.29
N LEU A 143 -16.73 -5.62 -16.08
CA LEU A 143 -15.80 -4.77 -15.35
C LEU A 143 -14.62 -5.66 -15.02
N LEU A 144 -13.58 -5.58 -15.84
CA LEU A 144 -12.29 -6.23 -15.59
C LEU A 144 -11.92 -5.95 -14.14
N SER A 145 -11.93 -6.99 -13.32
CA SER A 145 -11.54 -6.86 -11.92
C SER A 145 -10.13 -6.27 -11.88
N PRO A 146 -9.88 -5.27 -11.03
CA PRO A 146 -8.55 -4.68 -10.93
C PRO A 146 -7.52 -5.77 -10.59
N PRO A 147 -6.29 -5.71 -11.16
CA PRO A 147 -5.26 -6.70 -10.87
C PRO A 147 -5.01 -6.78 -9.37
N ASP A 148 -4.82 -7.99 -8.86
CA ASP A 148 -4.48 -8.23 -7.47
C ASP A 148 -3.05 -7.73 -7.12
N ASN A 149 -2.72 -7.65 -5.83
CA ASN A 149 -1.41 -7.17 -5.40
C ASN A 149 -0.27 -8.09 -5.84
N ALA A 150 -0.49 -9.39 -5.99
CA ALA A 150 0.54 -10.31 -6.46
C ALA A 150 0.91 -10.01 -7.92
N ALA A 151 -0.06 -9.78 -8.79
CA ALA A 151 0.16 -9.39 -10.17
C ALA A 151 0.86 -8.02 -10.28
N ARG A 152 0.45 -7.04 -9.45
CA ARG A 152 1.06 -5.70 -9.39
C ARG A 152 2.53 -5.76 -9.00
N ILE A 153 2.84 -6.50 -7.94
CA ILE A 153 4.22 -6.66 -7.45
C ILE A 153 5.06 -7.43 -8.46
N SER A 154 4.51 -8.47 -9.09
CA SER A 154 5.19 -9.23 -10.14
C SER A 154 5.58 -8.36 -11.34
N ALA A 155 4.68 -7.48 -11.78
CA ALA A 155 4.97 -6.53 -12.86
C ALA A 155 6.08 -5.53 -12.46
N ALA A 156 6.04 -5.02 -11.22
CA ALA A 156 7.09 -4.14 -10.70
C ALA A 156 8.45 -4.84 -10.63
N LEU A 157 8.49 -6.10 -10.14
CA LEU A 157 9.71 -6.89 -10.10
C LEU A 157 10.25 -7.20 -11.51
N ALA A 158 9.38 -7.54 -12.46
CA ALA A 158 9.77 -7.76 -13.85
C ALA A 158 10.40 -6.50 -14.46
N TYR A 159 9.77 -5.33 -14.23
CA TYR A 159 10.30 -4.05 -14.68
C TYR A 159 11.66 -3.72 -14.08
N LEU A 160 11.82 -3.92 -12.76
CA LEU A 160 13.08 -3.72 -12.06
C LEU A 160 14.17 -4.69 -12.55
N ASN A 161 13.84 -5.97 -12.70
CA ASN A 161 14.79 -6.99 -13.15
C ASN A 161 15.33 -6.73 -14.55
N ALA A 162 14.49 -6.20 -15.45
CA ALA A 162 14.89 -5.85 -16.80
C ALA A 162 15.87 -4.66 -16.86
N ARG A 163 15.82 -3.75 -15.88
CA ARG A 163 16.66 -2.54 -15.83
C ARG A 163 17.87 -2.66 -14.96
N GLN A 164 17.73 -3.35 -13.84
CA GLN A 164 18.77 -3.44 -12.83
C GLN A 164 18.94 -4.92 -12.40
N PRO A 165 19.85 -5.68 -13.00
CA PRO A 165 20.19 -7.00 -12.52
C PRO A 165 20.88 -6.95 -11.14
N GLY A 166 20.96 -8.07 -10.44
CA GLY A 166 21.67 -8.19 -9.17
C GLY A 166 20.77 -8.20 -7.94
N THR A 167 21.25 -7.67 -6.83
CA THR A 167 20.59 -7.73 -5.52
C THR A 167 19.21 -7.09 -5.55
N THR A 168 18.20 -7.82 -5.03
CA THR A 168 16.83 -7.34 -4.88
C THR A 168 16.43 -7.31 -3.42
N VAL A 169 16.02 -6.16 -2.91
CA VAL A 169 15.51 -6.01 -1.55
C VAL A 169 14.07 -5.54 -1.60
N VAL A 170 13.22 -6.15 -0.81
CA VAL A 170 11.83 -5.73 -0.63
C VAL A 170 11.72 -5.00 0.68
N VAL A 171 11.20 -3.77 0.65
CA VAL A 171 10.79 -3.02 1.84
C VAL A 171 9.28 -3.11 1.94
N ALA A 172 8.76 -3.67 3.02
CA ALA A 172 7.34 -3.79 3.26
C ALA A 172 6.93 -3.01 4.51
N ILE A 173 5.96 -2.09 4.36
CA ILE A 173 5.49 -1.20 5.41
C ILE A 173 4.12 -1.69 5.87
N GLY A 174 3.94 -1.90 7.18
CA GLY A 174 2.66 -2.27 7.78
C GLY A 174 2.09 -3.57 7.22
N GLU A 175 0.87 -3.52 6.72
CA GLU A 175 0.11 -4.63 6.14
C GLU A 175 0.78 -5.27 4.93
N ALA A 176 1.59 -4.50 4.17
CA ALA A 176 2.33 -5.03 3.03
C ALA A 176 3.32 -6.15 3.41
N ALA A 177 3.67 -6.27 4.68
CA ALA A 177 4.53 -7.35 5.17
C ALA A 177 3.95 -8.75 4.89
N SER A 178 2.63 -8.89 4.92
CA SER A 178 1.93 -10.15 4.61
C SER A 178 2.03 -10.59 3.15
N LEU A 179 2.38 -9.66 2.24
CA LEU A 179 2.51 -9.94 0.81
C LEU A 179 3.89 -10.50 0.44
N THR A 180 4.86 -10.49 1.37
CA THR A 180 6.28 -10.73 1.04
C THR A 180 6.64 -12.19 0.80
N ASP A 181 6.00 -13.12 1.49
CA ASP A 181 6.36 -14.55 1.36
C ASP A 181 6.07 -15.12 -0.03
N ALA A 182 5.00 -14.66 -0.67
CA ALA A 182 4.66 -15.05 -2.03
C ALA A 182 5.69 -14.60 -3.09
N LEU A 183 6.59 -13.68 -2.73
CA LEU A 183 7.57 -13.09 -3.65
C LEU A 183 8.88 -13.86 -3.72
N ALA A 184 9.12 -14.77 -2.78
CA ALA A 184 10.42 -15.44 -2.64
C ALA A 184 10.92 -16.14 -3.93
N GLY A 185 10.00 -16.71 -4.70
CA GLY A 185 10.31 -17.35 -5.99
C GLY A 185 10.62 -16.39 -7.14
N GLN A 186 10.29 -15.10 -6.99
CA GLN A 186 10.50 -14.06 -8.01
C GLN A 186 11.78 -13.25 -7.77
N LEU A 187 12.37 -13.38 -6.58
CA LEU A 187 13.62 -12.71 -6.21
C LEU A 187 14.80 -13.61 -6.57
N GLY A 188 15.88 -13.01 -7.05
CA GLY A 188 17.11 -13.73 -7.34
C GLY A 188 17.80 -14.28 -6.08
N GLU A 189 19.01 -14.85 -6.25
CA GLU A 189 19.79 -15.43 -5.14
C GLU A 189 20.19 -14.36 -4.10
N LYS A 190 20.68 -13.19 -4.58
CA LYS A 190 21.00 -12.05 -3.70
C LYS A 190 19.72 -11.26 -3.40
N ARG A 191 19.09 -11.56 -2.29
CA ARG A 191 17.82 -10.99 -1.87
C ARG A 191 17.82 -10.60 -0.40
N GLY A 192 16.93 -9.71 0.00
CA GLY A 192 16.73 -9.31 1.40
C GLY A 192 15.35 -8.73 1.63
N LEU A 193 14.96 -8.68 2.88
CA LEU A 193 13.66 -8.20 3.32
C LEU A 193 13.83 -7.16 4.42
N ILE A 194 13.10 -6.06 4.31
CA ILE A 194 13.03 -5.03 5.32
C ILE A 194 11.58 -4.84 5.70
N TRP A 195 11.25 -5.11 6.93
CA TRP A 195 9.96 -4.81 7.52
C TRP A 195 10.01 -3.50 8.30
N ILE A 196 9.06 -2.64 8.05
CA ILE A 196 8.89 -1.41 8.82
C ILE A 196 7.51 -1.47 9.47
N ARG A 197 7.48 -1.62 10.81
CA ARG A 197 6.25 -1.82 11.59
C ARG A 197 5.33 -2.88 10.99
N PRO A 198 5.83 -4.08 10.70
CA PRO A 198 5.03 -5.09 10.03
C PRO A 198 3.78 -5.43 10.85
N ASP A 199 2.64 -5.49 10.16
CA ASP A 199 1.38 -5.97 10.72
C ASP A 199 1.21 -7.45 10.34
N LEU A 200 1.93 -8.29 11.07
CA LEU A 200 1.89 -9.74 10.89
C LEU A 200 2.31 -10.48 12.15
N GLU A 201 1.76 -11.65 12.35
CA GLU A 201 2.16 -12.63 13.34
C GLU A 201 2.94 -13.76 12.67
N LEU A 202 4.12 -14.08 13.20
CA LEU A 202 4.95 -15.13 12.64
C LEU A 202 4.56 -16.50 13.20
N THR A 203 4.04 -17.36 12.35
CA THR A 203 3.78 -18.79 12.63
C THR A 203 4.79 -19.69 11.91
N GLU A 204 5.41 -19.19 10.83
CA GLU A 204 6.39 -19.87 10.02
C GLU A 204 7.57 -18.95 9.73
N LEU A 205 8.71 -19.55 9.32
CA LEU A 205 9.87 -18.77 8.91
C LEU A 205 9.59 -18.05 7.59
N PRO A 206 9.90 -16.75 7.50
CA PRO A 206 9.81 -16.02 6.24
C PRO A 206 10.71 -16.64 5.16
N ALA A 207 10.19 -16.70 3.95
CA ALA A 207 10.88 -17.31 2.82
C ALA A 207 12.02 -16.44 2.25
N ILE A 208 12.11 -15.17 2.66
CA ILE A 208 13.12 -14.20 2.22
C ILE A 208 14.04 -13.88 3.39
N MET A 209 15.32 -14.13 3.22
CA MET A 209 16.38 -13.80 4.17
C MET A 209 17.56 -13.13 3.45
N PRO A 210 18.35 -12.27 4.11
CA PRO A 210 18.27 -11.81 5.50
C PRO A 210 17.12 -10.78 5.72
N ILE A 211 16.79 -10.53 7.00
CA ILE A 211 15.69 -9.61 7.38
C ILE A 211 16.19 -8.51 8.31
N LEU A 212 15.74 -7.26 8.04
CA LEU A 212 15.74 -6.14 8.97
C LEU A 212 14.31 -5.85 9.40
N ASP A 213 14.02 -5.87 10.70
CA ASP A 213 12.72 -5.51 11.30
C ASP A 213 12.86 -4.19 12.06
N ILE A 214 12.20 -3.14 11.59
CA ILE A 214 12.18 -1.82 12.23
C ILE A 214 10.84 -1.60 12.91
N ALA A 215 10.85 -1.47 14.22
CA ALA A 215 9.65 -1.29 15.03
C ALA A 215 9.66 0.04 15.77
N PRO A 216 8.51 0.75 15.87
CA PRO A 216 8.38 1.91 16.73
C PRO A 216 8.28 1.46 18.20
N THR A 217 8.80 2.28 19.11
CA THR A 217 8.68 2.02 20.54
C THR A 217 8.33 3.30 21.27
N VAL A 218 7.12 3.35 21.81
CA VAL A 218 6.69 4.48 22.66
C VAL A 218 7.32 4.34 24.04
N PRO A 219 7.87 5.42 24.64
CA PRO A 219 8.43 5.38 25.97
C PRO A 219 7.44 4.81 27.01
N GLY A 220 7.90 3.86 27.82
CA GLY A 220 7.06 3.20 28.83
C GLY A 220 6.07 2.15 28.30
N ARG A 221 6.06 1.86 27.01
CA ARG A 221 5.27 0.80 26.40
C ARG A 221 6.14 -0.18 25.63
N THR A 222 5.96 -1.46 25.90
CA THR A 222 6.61 -2.53 25.13
C THR A 222 5.83 -2.78 23.84
N ASN A 223 6.51 -2.74 22.70
CA ASN A 223 5.93 -3.22 21.45
C ASN A 223 5.91 -4.77 21.48
N ARG A 224 4.75 -5.33 21.87
CA ARG A 224 4.59 -6.78 22.08
C ARG A 224 4.79 -7.59 20.82
N GLU A 225 4.33 -7.10 19.69
CA GLU A 225 4.46 -7.75 18.38
C GLU A 225 5.93 -7.84 17.96
N ALA A 226 6.68 -6.75 18.08
CA ALA A 226 8.11 -6.74 17.79
C ALA A 226 8.88 -7.70 18.72
N VAL A 227 8.51 -7.76 20.00
CA VAL A 227 9.10 -8.72 20.94
C VAL A 227 8.77 -10.15 20.54
N ALA A 228 7.50 -10.43 20.19
CA ALA A 228 7.07 -11.78 19.77
C ALA A 228 7.85 -12.25 18.53
N ARG A 229 7.98 -11.40 17.49
CA ARG A 229 8.77 -11.73 16.29
C ARG A 229 10.22 -12.03 16.63
N ARG A 230 10.85 -11.21 17.48
CA ARG A 230 12.24 -11.45 17.90
C ARG A 230 12.39 -12.76 18.67
N VAL A 231 11.45 -13.09 19.56
CA VAL A 231 11.45 -14.34 20.33
C VAL A 231 11.30 -15.52 19.38
N PHE A 232 10.35 -15.46 18.43
CA PHE A 232 10.13 -16.48 17.42
C PHE A 232 11.42 -16.74 16.61
N MET A 233 12.01 -15.69 16.03
CA MET A 233 13.25 -15.81 15.23
C MET A 233 14.42 -16.40 16.04
N LYS A 234 14.53 -16.02 17.31
CA LYS A 234 15.54 -16.58 18.22
C LYS A 234 15.30 -18.07 18.50
N GLN A 235 14.05 -18.48 18.71
CA GLN A 235 13.68 -19.89 18.92
C GLN A 235 13.98 -20.73 17.67
N GLN A 236 13.80 -20.17 16.50
CA GLN A 236 14.15 -20.80 15.22
C GLN A 236 15.63 -20.69 14.85
N GLN A 237 16.47 -20.15 15.75
CA GLN A 237 17.93 -20.01 15.58
C GLN A 237 18.32 -19.19 14.33
N VAL A 238 17.49 -18.24 13.89
CA VAL A 238 17.75 -17.39 12.73
C VAL A 238 18.82 -16.35 13.09
N THR A 239 19.99 -16.45 12.50
CA THR A 239 21.11 -15.53 12.71
C THR A 239 21.11 -14.32 11.77
N THR A 240 20.33 -14.38 10.68
CA THR A 240 20.23 -13.35 9.65
C THR A 240 19.06 -12.41 9.85
N TYR A 241 18.51 -12.38 11.07
CA TYR A 241 17.45 -11.46 11.49
C TYR A 241 18.03 -10.36 12.38
N ASP A 242 17.89 -9.11 11.97
CA ASP A 242 18.28 -7.92 12.74
C ASP A 242 17.02 -7.10 13.07
N GLN A 243 16.81 -6.77 14.35
CA GLN A 243 15.68 -5.95 14.77
C GLN A 243 16.18 -4.63 15.35
N ARG A 244 15.60 -3.52 14.88
CA ARG A 244 15.84 -2.17 15.37
C ARG A 244 14.56 -1.58 15.94
N GLN A 245 14.66 -1.01 17.13
CA GLN A 245 13.56 -0.29 17.76
C GLN A 245 13.90 1.19 17.79
N ILE A 246 12.97 2.03 17.29
CA ILE A 246 13.13 3.48 17.30
C ILE A 246 12.31 4.03 18.47
N THR A 247 13.02 4.39 19.54
CA THR A 247 12.41 4.89 20.76
C THR A 247 11.87 6.31 20.55
N GLY A 248 10.64 6.53 20.95
CA GLY A 248 9.93 7.81 20.80
C GLY A 248 9.14 7.92 19.49
N ALA A 249 9.35 7.01 18.56
CA ALA A 249 8.58 6.98 17.33
C ALA A 249 7.15 6.49 17.58
N ASP A 250 6.21 7.17 16.96
CA ASP A 250 4.83 6.69 16.83
C ASP A 250 4.70 5.63 15.71
N TYR A 251 3.49 5.14 15.51
CA TYR A 251 3.18 4.16 14.47
C TYR A 251 3.51 4.66 13.05
N ARG A 252 3.46 5.97 12.79
CA ARG A 252 3.72 6.57 11.48
C ARG A 252 5.17 7.01 11.29
N PHE A 253 5.99 6.94 12.33
CA PHE A 253 7.38 7.43 12.36
C PHE A 253 7.52 8.92 12.03
N TYR A 254 6.51 9.74 12.33
CA TYR A 254 6.60 11.18 12.09
C TYR A 254 7.80 11.80 12.81
N GLY A 255 8.66 12.47 12.02
CA GLY A 255 9.91 13.06 12.50
C GLY A 255 11.06 12.06 12.69
N PHE A 256 10.83 10.77 12.49
CA PHE A 256 11.85 9.70 12.59
C PHE A 256 12.21 9.07 11.24
N GLU A 257 11.64 9.55 10.13
CA GLU A 257 11.90 9.04 8.80
C GLU A 257 13.39 9.04 8.42
N PRO A 258 14.18 10.09 8.76
CA PRO A 258 15.62 10.09 8.51
C PRO A 258 16.35 8.99 9.30
N SER A 259 15.89 8.67 10.51
CA SER A 259 16.44 7.59 11.33
C SER A 259 16.15 6.22 10.70
N VAL A 260 14.92 6.01 10.21
CA VAL A 260 14.56 4.79 9.49
C VAL A 260 15.43 4.64 8.24
N LEU A 261 15.54 5.68 7.42
CA LEU A 261 16.41 5.69 6.24
C LEU A 261 17.87 5.34 6.59
N SER A 262 18.38 5.91 7.69
CA SER A 262 19.75 5.63 8.15
C SER A 262 19.94 4.16 8.52
N TYR A 263 18.98 3.55 9.25
CA TYR A 263 19.04 2.12 9.58
C TYR A 263 18.97 1.24 8.33
N VAL A 264 18.07 1.56 7.40
CA VAL A 264 17.94 0.85 6.12
C VAL A 264 19.24 0.93 5.33
N ARG A 265 19.81 2.11 5.13
CA ARG A 265 21.10 2.30 4.43
C ARG A 265 22.23 1.53 5.08
N GLY A 266 22.36 1.64 6.39
CA GLY A 266 23.42 0.95 7.16
C GLY A 266 23.32 -0.57 7.02
N TRP A 267 22.10 -1.12 7.10
CA TRP A 267 21.87 -2.54 6.96
C TRP A 267 22.14 -3.03 5.53
N LEU A 268 21.65 -2.31 4.51
CA LEU A 268 21.91 -2.61 3.10
C LEU A 268 23.42 -2.62 2.80
N THR A 269 24.16 -1.63 3.30
CA THR A 269 25.61 -1.56 3.13
C THR A 269 26.30 -2.76 3.80
N LYS A 270 25.90 -3.08 5.02
CA LYS A 270 26.48 -4.21 5.78
C LYS A 270 26.22 -5.54 5.08
N GLN A 271 25.00 -5.77 4.59
CA GLN A 271 24.61 -7.08 4.05
C GLN A 271 25.07 -7.31 2.60
N PHE A 272 25.14 -6.27 1.78
CA PHE A 272 25.30 -6.46 0.34
C PHE A 272 26.47 -5.72 -0.29
N VAL A 273 27.03 -4.70 0.37
CA VAL A 273 28.13 -3.90 -0.19
C VAL A 273 29.48 -4.30 0.41
N THR A 274 29.50 -4.63 1.70
CA THR A 274 30.78 -4.95 2.38
C THR A 274 31.34 -6.30 1.95
N GLU A 275 30.47 -7.26 1.56
CA GLU A 275 30.90 -8.58 1.08
C GLU A 275 31.65 -8.56 -0.26
N GLU A 276 31.46 -7.53 -1.09
CA GLU A 276 32.17 -7.39 -2.38
C GLU A 276 33.66 -7.02 -2.23
N LYS A 277 34.13 -6.75 -1.01
CA LYS A 277 35.54 -6.34 -0.74
C LYS A 277 36.41 -7.47 -0.17
N SER A 278 35.86 -8.67 0.03
CA SER A 278 36.57 -9.88 0.49
C SER A 278 36.87 -10.79 -0.66
#